data_0c861643f65e1f0ea1c7ccc045210169
#
_entry.id   0c861643f65e1f0ea1c7ccc045210169
#
_cell.length_a   1.000
_cell.length_b   1.000
_cell.length_c   1.000
_cell.angle_alpha   90.00
_cell.angle_beta   90.00
_cell.angle_gamma   90.00
#
_symmetry.space_group_name_H-M   'P 1'
#
loop_
_entity.id
_entity.type
_entity.pdbx_description
1 polymer ?
#
loop_
_entity_poly.entity_id
_entity_poly.type
_entity_poly.pdbx_seq_one_letter_code
_entity_poly.pdbx_strand_id
1 'polypeptide(L)'
;IQAIKDGELQPGDVLVLIGIGPGAGMPETYQVTSALKYMKGGDQISLITDGRFSGVSTGACLGHVSPEAWAGGPVGKLRDGDSIRLLVDTVNLTGSIDVVDLEAAEFEARERHPDLQHDDRIPADTRLWSALQNASGGSWGGCVYDADRIADLLAKGLAAEGSLPHDDSRI
;
A
#
# COMPACT_ATOMS: atom_id res chain seq x y z
N ILE A 1 -2.69 -11.17 -9.10
CA ILE A 1 -3.23 -12.56 -9.32
C ILE A 1 -3.27 -12.89 -10.81
N GLN A 2 -3.74 -11.98 -11.67
CA GLN A 2 -3.87 -12.29 -13.10
C GLN A 2 -2.50 -12.60 -13.71
N ALA A 3 -1.48 -11.78 -13.53
CA ALA A 3 -0.12 -12.00 -14.00
C ALA A 3 0.48 -13.37 -13.57
N ILE A 4 0.14 -13.82 -12.33
CA ILE A 4 0.53 -15.16 -11.86
C ILE A 4 -0.15 -16.25 -12.69
N LYS A 5 -1.46 -16.11 -12.96
CA LYS A 5 -2.23 -17.10 -13.75
C LYS A 5 -1.80 -17.17 -15.20
N ASP A 6 -1.46 -16.03 -15.77
CA ASP A 6 -1.05 -15.91 -17.16
C ASP A 6 0.42 -16.29 -17.38
N GLY A 7 1.16 -16.58 -16.29
CA GLY A 7 2.56 -17.02 -16.35
C GLY A 7 3.52 -15.90 -16.77
N GLU A 8 3.16 -14.66 -16.50
CA GLU A 8 3.98 -13.49 -16.84
C GLU A 8 5.17 -13.33 -15.91
N LEU A 9 5.06 -13.84 -14.65
CA LEU A 9 6.14 -13.74 -13.67
C LEU A 9 7.19 -14.83 -13.86
N GLN A 10 8.44 -14.44 -13.73
CA GLN A 10 9.61 -15.32 -13.86
C GLN A 10 10.50 -15.25 -12.62
N PRO A 11 11.32 -16.30 -12.36
CA PRO A 11 12.34 -16.26 -11.31
C PRO A 11 13.25 -15.02 -11.45
N GLY A 12 13.41 -14.29 -10.36
CA GLY A 12 14.18 -13.05 -10.31
C GLY A 12 13.33 -11.79 -10.41
N ASP A 13 12.04 -11.90 -10.75
CA ASP A 13 11.16 -10.74 -10.77
C ASP A 13 10.87 -10.23 -9.34
N VAL A 14 10.55 -8.94 -9.29
CA VAL A 14 10.05 -8.27 -8.07
C VAL A 14 8.58 -7.89 -8.33
N LEU A 15 7.67 -8.58 -7.66
CA LEU A 15 6.26 -8.21 -7.68
C LEU A 15 6.00 -7.09 -6.70
N VAL A 16 5.46 -5.97 -7.17
CA VAL A 16 5.17 -4.81 -6.32
C VAL A 16 3.67 -4.60 -6.20
N LEU A 17 3.16 -4.61 -4.97
CA LEU A 17 1.76 -4.33 -4.64
C LEU A 17 1.67 -2.97 -3.99
N ILE A 18 1.01 -2.02 -4.64
CA ILE A 18 0.89 -0.64 -4.17
C ILE A 18 -0.57 -0.26 -3.91
N GLY A 19 -0.77 0.77 -3.09
CA GLY A 19 -2.08 1.32 -2.82
C GLY A 19 -2.91 0.50 -1.83
N ILE A 20 -2.26 -0.35 -1.04
CA ILE A 20 -2.88 -1.17 0.00
C ILE A 20 -2.30 -0.89 1.39
N GLY A 21 -1.65 0.26 1.55
CA GLY A 21 -1.12 0.74 2.81
C GLY A 21 -2.17 1.34 3.74
N PRO A 22 -1.75 2.07 4.78
CA PRO A 22 -2.64 2.68 5.78
C PRO A 22 -3.73 3.56 5.18
N GLY A 23 -3.42 4.34 4.15
CA GLY A 23 -4.39 5.18 3.43
C GLY A 23 -5.50 4.42 2.72
N ALA A 24 -5.29 3.13 2.44
CA ALA A 24 -6.31 2.22 1.92
C ALA A 24 -6.93 1.32 3.01
N GLY A 25 -6.57 1.50 4.29
CA GLY A 25 -7.04 0.67 5.40
C GLY A 25 -6.37 -0.70 5.50
N MET A 26 -5.25 -0.93 4.79
CA MET A 26 -4.45 -2.17 4.81
C MET A 26 -5.27 -3.45 4.56
N PRO A 27 -5.96 -3.59 3.43
CA PRO A 27 -6.72 -4.78 3.12
C PRO A 27 -5.86 -6.05 3.09
N GLU A 28 -6.51 -7.21 3.16
CA GLU A 28 -5.84 -8.52 3.18
C GLU A 28 -5.17 -8.84 1.83
N THR A 29 -3.93 -9.33 1.88
CA THR A 29 -3.12 -9.69 0.70
C THR A 29 -2.80 -11.18 0.60
N TYR A 30 -3.39 -12.01 1.45
CA TYR A 30 -3.10 -13.45 1.53
C TYR A 30 -3.20 -14.19 0.19
N GLN A 31 -4.15 -13.80 -0.66
CA GLN A 31 -4.33 -14.48 -1.97
C GLN A 31 -3.10 -14.39 -2.86
N VAL A 32 -2.38 -13.28 -2.84
CA VAL A 32 -1.16 -13.09 -3.66
C VAL A 32 -0.02 -13.93 -3.11
N THR A 33 0.25 -13.86 -1.81
CA THR A 33 1.32 -14.63 -1.16
C THR A 33 1.07 -16.14 -1.24
N SER A 34 -0.18 -16.55 -1.11
CA SER A 34 -0.58 -17.97 -1.29
C SER A 34 -0.36 -18.42 -2.73
N ALA A 35 -0.72 -17.61 -3.73
CA ALA A 35 -0.53 -17.96 -5.13
C ALA A 35 0.96 -18.12 -5.48
N LEU A 36 1.82 -17.20 -5.02
CA LEU A 36 3.26 -17.31 -5.20
C LEU A 36 3.84 -18.56 -4.55
N LYS A 37 3.39 -18.90 -3.34
CA LYS A 37 3.86 -20.09 -2.62
C LYS A 37 3.66 -21.40 -3.40
N TYR A 38 2.59 -21.51 -4.17
CA TYR A 38 2.26 -22.70 -4.95
C TYR A 38 2.67 -22.60 -6.43
N MET A 39 3.21 -21.46 -6.85
CA MET A 39 3.75 -21.28 -8.18
C MET A 39 5.13 -21.91 -8.29
N LYS A 40 5.42 -22.60 -9.40
CA LYS A 40 6.76 -23.11 -9.67
C LYS A 40 7.75 -21.95 -9.83
N GLY A 41 8.80 -21.91 -9.01
CA GLY A 41 9.78 -20.81 -8.99
C GLY A 41 9.32 -19.57 -8.24
N GLY A 42 8.15 -19.61 -7.59
CA GLY A 42 7.61 -18.48 -6.83
C GLY A 42 8.47 -18.11 -5.59
N ASP A 43 9.30 -19.03 -5.11
CA ASP A 43 10.30 -18.81 -4.06
C ASP A 43 11.47 -17.92 -4.52
N GLN A 44 11.62 -17.73 -5.82
CA GLN A 44 12.62 -16.85 -6.44
C GLN A 44 12.03 -15.49 -6.88
N ILE A 45 10.75 -15.24 -6.58
CA ILE A 45 10.10 -13.97 -6.82
C ILE A 45 10.04 -13.21 -5.50
N SER A 46 10.57 -11.99 -5.51
CA SER A 46 10.46 -11.08 -4.36
C SER A 46 9.12 -10.34 -4.39
N LEU A 47 8.60 -10.00 -3.21
CA LEU A 47 7.35 -9.27 -3.08
C LEU A 47 7.56 -8.03 -2.20
N ILE A 48 7.22 -6.87 -2.74
CA ILE A 48 7.29 -5.59 -2.04
C ILE A 48 5.88 -5.01 -1.94
N THR A 49 5.52 -4.43 -0.80
CA THR A 49 4.23 -3.76 -0.66
C THR A 49 4.25 -2.66 0.39
N ASP A 50 3.45 -1.64 0.20
CA ASP A 50 3.11 -0.65 1.22
C ASP A 50 2.05 -1.17 2.22
N GLY A 51 1.45 -2.32 1.94
CA GLY A 51 0.56 -3.05 2.83
C GLY A 51 1.28 -4.01 3.78
N ARG A 52 0.59 -5.06 4.19
CA ARG A 52 1.09 -6.06 5.15
C ARG A 52 0.95 -7.49 4.63
N PHE A 53 1.74 -8.39 5.21
CA PHE A 53 1.66 -9.82 4.96
C PHE A 53 1.18 -10.60 6.17
N SER A 54 0.65 -11.78 5.91
CA SER A 54 0.48 -12.82 6.90
C SER A 54 1.85 -13.43 7.26
N GLY A 55 2.00 -13.90 8.50
CA GLY A 55 3.21 -14.59 8.98
C GLY A 55 3.51 -15.92 8.30
N VAL A 56 2.64 -16.40 7.40
CA VAL A 56 2.86 -17.61 6.59
C VAL A 56 3.42 -17.32 5.19
N SER A 57 3.68 -16.05 4.88
CA SER A 57 4.35 -15.66 3.63
C SER A 57 5.78 -16.20 3.61
N THR A 58 6.23 -16.65 2.45
CA THR A 58 7.55 -17.25 2.24
C THR A 58 8.31 -16.52 1.15
N GLY A 59 9.65 -16.57 1.20
CA GLY A 59 10.52 -15.86 0.27
C GLY A 59 10.84 -14.43 0.74
N ALA A 60 11.39 -13.62 -0.16
CA ALA A 60 11.74 -12.22 0.11
C ALA A 60 10.48 -11.34 0.06
N CYS A 61 9.73 -11.30 1.16
CA CYS A 61 8.53 -10.48 1.31
C CYS A 61 8.82 -9.27 2.20
N LEU A 62 8.76 -8.07 1.62
CA LEU A 62 9.01 -6.80 2.29
C LEU A 62 7.71 -6.00 2.36
N GLY A 63 7.10 -5.97 3.54
CA GLY A 63 5.88 -5.23 3.83
C GLY A 63 6.14 -3.91 4.52
N HIS A 64 5.08 -3.12 4.68
CA HIS A 64 5.12 -1.81 5.33
C HIS A 64 6.14 -0.85 4.72
N VAL A 65 6.38 -0.95 3.39
CA VAL A 65 7.27 -0.02 2.70
C VAL A 65 6.66 1.37 2.76
N SER A 66 7.37 2.26 3.44
CA SER A 66 6.88 3.60 3.79
C SER A 66 7.83 4.68 3.27
N PRO A 67 7.30 5.85 2.91
CA PRO A 67 5.88 6.22 2.84
C PRO A 67 5.11 5.43 1.79
N GLU A 68 3.82 5.13 2.08
CA GLU A 68 2.96 4.40 1.15
C GLU A 68 2.69 5.16 -0.16
N ALA A 69 2.23 4.45 -1.18
CA ALA A 69 1.94 5.04 -2.49
C ALA A 69 0.90 6.17 -2.43
N TRP A 70 -0.16 6.01 -1.63
CA TRP A 70 -1.20 7.05 -1.45
C TRP A 70 -0.68 8.30 -0.76
N ALA A 71 0.30 8.18 0.13
CA ALA A 71 0.96 9.31 0.79
C ALA A 71 2.06 9.96 -0.09
N GLY A 72 2.20 9.53 -1.35
CA GLY A 72 3.22 10.03 -2.27
C GLY A 72 4.58 9.35 -2.12
N GLY A 73 4.62 8.20 -1.47
CA GLY A 73 5.85 7.41 -1.31
C GLY A 73 6.43 6.91 -2.63
N PRO A 74 7.74 6.66 -2.66
CA PRO A 74 8.46 6.26 -3.88
C PRO A 74 7.94 4.96 -4.48
N VAL A 75 7.43 4.04 -3.67
CA VAL A 75 6.84 2.77 -4.14
C VAL A 75 5.69 3.02 -5.13
N GLY A 76 4.96 4.13 -5.00
CA GLY A 76 3.89 4.52 -5.91
C GLY A 76 4.37 5.09 -7.26
N LYS A 77 5.66 5.23 -7.46
CA LYS A 77 6.26 5.75 -8.71
C LYS A 77 6.89 4.65 -9.58
N LEU A 78 6.94 3.43 -9.07
CA LEU A 78 7.49 2.29 -9.80
C LEU A 78 6.64 1.98 -11.04
N ARG A 79 7.29 1.43 -12.05
CA ARG A 79 6.68 0.98 -13.32
C ARG A 79 7.11 -0.44 -13.64
N ASP A 80 6.29 -1.12 -14.41
CA ASP A 80 6.68 -2.42 -14.96
C ASP A 80 7.96 -2.27 -15.80
N GLY A 81 8.92 -3.16 -15.55
CA GLY A 81 10.22 -3.16 -16.19
C GLY A 81 11.30 -2.37 -15.44
N ASP A 82 10.99 -1.65 -14.37
CA ASP A 82 12.02 -1.04 -13.52
C ASP A 82 12.89 -2.14 -12.88
N SER A 83 14.21 -1.94 -12.88
CA SER A 83 15.13 -2.85 -12.19
C SER A 83 15.29 -2.46 -10.72
N ILE A 84 14.95 -3.39 -9.84
CA ILE A 84 14.98 -3.18 -8.39
C ILE A 84 16.07 -4.05 -7.76
N ARG A 85 16.96 -3.42 -7.01
CA ARG A 85 17.93 -4.13 -6.17
C ARG A 85 17.42 -4.22 -4.74
N LEU A 86 17.31 -5.45 -4.26
CA LEU A 86 17.02 -5.76 -2.86
C LEU A 86 18.30 -6.21 -2.18
N LEU A 87 18.72 -5.51 -1.14
CA LEU A 87 19.85 -5.91 -0.30
C LEU A 87 19.32 -6.24 1.09
N VAL A 88 19.70 -7.42 1.61
CA VAL A 88 19.42 -7.83 2.98
C VAL A 88 20.72 -8.33 3.59
N ASP A 89 21.28 -7.57 4.52
CA ASP A 89 22.45 -7.96 5.29
C ASP A 89 22.03 -8.52 6.65
N THR A 90 22.06 -9.84 6.75
CA THR A 90 21.65 -10.55 7.97
C THR A 90 22.67 -10.49 9.10
N VAL A 91 23.90 -10.04 8.81
CA VAL A 91 24.96 -9.90 9.81
C VAL A 91 24.87 -8.54 10.50
N ASN A 92 24.77 -7.47 9.71
CA ASN A 92 24.67 -6.10 10.23
C ASN A 92 23.22 -5.66 10.47
N LEU A 93 22.24 -6.51 10.16
CA LEU A 93 20.80 -6.24 10.27
C LEU A 93 20.38 -4.96 9.54
N THR A 94 20.88 -4.81 8.31
CA THR A 94 20.56 -3.68 7.43
C THR A 94 19.97 -4.17 6.12
N GLY A 95 19.27 -3.29 5.42
CA GLY A 95 18.74 -3.60 4.10
C GLY A 95 18.43 -2.33 3.31
N SER A 96 18.34 -2.49 1.98
CA SER A 96 17.91 -1.41 1.09
C SER A 96 17.04 -1.95 -0.05
N ILE A 97 16.23 -1.06 -0.59
CA ILE A 97 15.43 -1.25 -1.79
C ILE A 97 15.73 -0.06 -2.69
N ASP A 98 16.37 -0.32 -3.82
CA ASP A 98 16.83 0.73 -4.72
C ASP A 98 16.35 0.44 -6.16
N VAL A 99 15.94 1.47 -6.89
CA VAL A 99 15.81 1.42 -8.36
C VAL A 99 17.19 1.68 -8.94
N VAL A 100 17.69 0.80 -9.81
CA VAL A 100 19.09 0.81 -10.22
C VAL A 100 19.37 1.16 -11.69
N ASP A 101 18.34 1.28 -12.49
CA ASP A 101 18.43 1.60 -13.92
C ASP A 101 17.96 3.02 -14.27
N LEU A 102 17.70 3.84 -13.24
CA LEU A 102 17.26 5.22 -13.37
C LEU A 102 18.09 6.15 -12.50
N GLU A 103 18.30 7.36 -12.97
CA GLU A 103 18.84 8.43 -12.14
C GLU A 103 17.81 8.86 -11.08
N ALA A 104 18.28 9.16 -9.88
CA ALA A 104 17.41 9.51 -8.75
C ALA A 104 16.47 10.69 -9.07
N ALA A 105 16.97 11.71 -9.76
CA ALA A 105 16.17 12.88 -10.16
C ALA A 105 15.06 12.52 -11.15
N GLU A 106 15.31 11.58 -12.07
CA GLU A 106 14.31 11.08 -13.02
C GLU A 106 13.22 10.30 -12.28
N PHE A 107 13.61 9.41 -11.35
CA PHE A 107 12.67 8.67 -10.54
C PHE A 107 11.84 9.57 -9.64
N GLU A 108 12.45 10.57 -9.02
CA GLU A 108 11.74 11.55 -8.17
C GLU A 108 10.73 12.39 -8.96
N ALA A 109 11.03 12.72 -10.22
CA ALA A 109 10.15 13.48 -11.09
C ALA A 109 8.93 12.70 -11.60
N ARG A 110 8.93 11.36 -11.48
CA ARG A 110 7.79 10.56 -11.92
C ARG A 110 6.54 10.87 -11.11
N GLU A 111 5.42 10.94 -11.81
CA GLU A 111 4.10 10.96 -11.19
C GLU A 111 3.76 9.60 -10.57
N ARG A 112 2.72 9.58 -9.74
CA ARG A 112 2.18 8.33 -9.22
C ARG A 112 1.80 7.37 -10.34
N HIS A 113 1.81 6.08 -10.02
CA HIS A 113 1.38 5.05 -10.96
C HIS A 113 -0.05 5.33 -11.44
N PRO A 114 -0.32 5.31 -12.76
CA PRO A 114 -1.64 5.66 -13.31
C PRO A 114 -2.76 4.74 -12.81
N ASP A 115 -2.43 3.49 -12.52
CA ASP A 115 -3.38 2.49 -12.02
C ASP A 115 -3.59 2.52 -10.50
N LEU A 116 -2.97 3.49 -9.81
CA LEU A 116 -3.21 3.70 -8.38
C LEU A 116 -4.61 4.29 -8.17
N GLN A 117 -5.61 3.43 -8.03
CA GLN A 117 -7.01 3.79 -7.89
C GLN A 117 -7.60 3.22 -6.60
N HIS A 118 -8.59 3.92 -6.05
CA HIS A 118 -9.37 3.37 -4.95
C HIS A 118 -10.15 2.14 -5.41
N ASP A 119 -10.09 1.08 -4.61
CA ASP A 119 -10.92 -0.10 -4.82
C ASP A 119 -12.27 0.07 -4.10
N ASP A 120 -13.32 0.35 -4.85
CA ASP A 120 -14.68 0.54 -4.30
C ASP A 120 -15.25 -0.75 -3.66
N ARG A 121 -14.59 -1.90 -3.89
CA ARG A 121 -14.97 -3.19 -3.31
C ARG A 121 -14.43 -3.39 -1.89
N ILE A 122 -13.62 -2.46 -1.38
CA ILE A 122 -13.10 -2.53 -0.01
C ILE A 122 -14.26 -2.48 0.99
N PRO A 123 -14.31 -3.40 1.97
CA PRO A 123 -15.35 -3.45 3.01
C PRO A 123 -15.51 -2.11 3.76
N ALA A 124 -16.71 -1.85 4.22
CA ALA A 124 -17.05 -0.57 4.87
C ALA A 124 -16.21 -0.27 6.13
N ASP A 125 -15.89 -1.30 6.91
CA ASP A 125 -15.00 -1.19 8.07
C ASP A 125 -13.56 -0.82 7.68
N THR A 126 -13.05 -1.41 6.60
CA THR A 126 -11.73 -1.08 6.05
C THR A 126 -11.70 0.37 5.53
N ARG A 127 -12.76 0.83 4.88
CA ARG A 127 -12.90 2.24 4.47
C ARG A 127 -12.96 3.19 5.67
N LEU A 128 -13.64 2.79 6.75
CA LEU A 128 -13.65 3.54 8.00
C LEU A 128 -12.24 3.68 8.57
N TRP A 129 -11.47 2.59 8.63
CA TRP A 129 -10.08 2.64 9.10
C TRP A 129 -9.21 3.53 8.24
N SER A 130 -9.36 3.47 6.91
CA SER A 130 -8.68 4.38 5.98
C SER A 130 -9.02 5.86 6.31
N ALA A 131 -10.29 6.18 6.52
CA ALA A 131 -10.71 7.53 6.86
C ALA A 131 -10.11 8.02 8.19
N LEU A 132 -10.09 7.18 9.22
CA LEU A 132 -9.50 7.50 10.52
C LEU A 132 -7.97 7.68 10.43
N GLN A 133 -7.28 6.86 9.65
CA GLN A 133 -5.85 7.01 9.37
C GLN A 133 -5.55 8.34 8.67
N ASN A 134 -6.31 8.66 7.63
CA ASN A 134 -6.14 9.91 6.89
C ASN A 134 -6.44 11.14 7.77
N ALA A 135 -7.47 11.08 8.60
CA ALA A 135 -7.78 12.12 9.59
C ALA A 135 -6.63 12.34 10.59
N SER A 136 -5.89 11.30 10.91
CA SER A 136 -4.77 11.32 11.86
C SER A 136 -3.40 11.68 11.24
N GLY A 137 -3.34 11.96 9.93
CA GLY A 137 -2.10 12.32 9.23
C GLY A 137 -1.46 11.16 8.46
N GLY A 138 -2.06 9.97 8.47
CA GLY A 138 -1.64 8.81 7.68
C GLY A 138 -0.20 8.38 7.91
N SER A 139 0.49 7.97 6.86
CA SER A 139 1.88 7.52 6.91
C SER A 139 2.85 8.57 7.45
N TRP A 140 2.63 9.84 7.13
CA TRP A 140 3.45 10.94 7.63
C TRP A 140 3.23 11.23 9.12
N GLY A 141 2.07 10.86 9.67
CA GLY A 141 1.75 10.90 11.09
C GLY A 141 2.16 9.66 11.87
N GLY A 142 2.89 8.72 11.23
CA GLY A 142 3.35 7.47 11.86
C GLY A 142 2.28 6.37 11.95
N CYS A 143 1.19 6.49 11.19
CA CYS A 143 0.10 5.52 11.14
C CYS A 143 -0.55 5.23 12.50
N VAL A 144 -0.58 6.20 13.40
CA VAL A 144 -1.27 6.12 14.69
C VAL A 144 -2.53 6.98 14.66
N TYR A 145 -3.55 6.56 15.41
CA TYR A 145 -4.77 7.36 15.52
C TYR A 145 -4.56 8.55 16.46
N ASP A 146 -4.89 9.74 15.98
CA ASP A 146 -5.01 10.95 16.78
C ASP A 146 -6.47 11.10 17.23
N ALA A 147 -6.79 10.60 18.42
CA ALA A 147 -8.14 10.53 18.92
C ALA A 147 -8.78 11.93 19.10
N ASP A 148 -8.01 12.90 19.57
CA ASP A 148 -8.50 14.26 19.80
C ASP A 148 -8.82 14.94 18.45
N ARG A 149 -7.94 14.81 17.48
CA ARG A 149 -8.17 15.32 16.12
C ARG A 149 -9.37 14.68 15.44
N ILE A 150 -9.53 13.36 15.57
CA ILE A 150 -10.68 12.64 15.01
C ILE A 150 -11.97 13.14 15.65
N ALA A 151 -12.01 13.27 16.99
CA ALA A 151 -13.18 13.76 17.72
C ALA A 151 -13.56 15.20 17.32
N ASP A 152 -12.57 16.07 17.17
CA ASP A 152 -12.77 17.47 16.74
C ASP A 152 -13.33 17.54 15.30
N LEU A 153 -12.80 16.74 14.37
CA LEU A 153 -13.31 16.67 13.01
C LEU A 153 -14.74 16.16 12.93
N LEU A 154 -15.09 15.15 13.73
CA LEU A 154 -16.45 14.63 13.82
C LEU A 154 -17.40 15.67 14.39
N ALA A 155 -17.02 16.36 15.47
CA ALA A 155 -17.83 17.43 16.06
C ALA A 155 -18.09 18.59 15.06
N LYS A 156 -17.09 19.00 14.30
CA LYS A 156 -17.22 20.00 13.23
C LYS A 156 -18.13 19.53 12.11
N GLY A 157 -18.03 18.26 11.71
CA GLY A 157 -18.89 17.66 10.69
C GLY A 157 -20.37 17.67 11.13
N LEU A 158 -20.66 17.21 12.34
CA LEU A 158 -22.02 17.21 12.90
C LEU A 158 -22.59 18.62 13.02
N ALA A 159 -21.78 19.60 13.43
CA ALA A 159 -22.23 21.00 13.50
C ALA A 159 -22.56 21.58 12.10
N ALA A 160 -21.81 21.18 11.09
CA ALA A 160 -22.07 21.59 9.71
C ALA A 160 -23.34 20.93 9.13
N GLU A 161 -23.59 19.68 9.43
CA GLU A 161 -24.83 18.98 9.02
C GLU A 161 -26.07 19.56 9.68
N GLY A 162 -26.00 19.93 10.97
CA GLY A 162 -27.10 20.58 11.69
C GLY A 162 -27.47 21.96 11.14
N SER A 163 -26.65 22.54 10.29
CA SER A 163 -26.92 23.80 9.57
C SER A 163 -27.50 23.61 8.17
N LEU A 164 -27.59 22.35 7.68
CA LEU A 164 -28.24 22.02 6.41
C LEU A 164 -29.77 21.85 6.63
N PRO A 165 -30.62 22.31 5.70
CA PRO A 165 -32.05 22.02 5.79
C PRO A 165 -32.26 20.50 5.75
N HIS A 166 -33.06 20.00 6.70
CA HIS A 166 -33.45 18.58 6.75
C HIS A 166 -34.06 18.17 5.40
N ASP A 167 -33.40 17.29 4.70
CA ASP A 167 -33.90 16.62 3.52
C ASP A 167 -34.65 15.35 3.99
N ASP A 168 -35.95 15.44 4.18
CA ASP A 168 -36.84 14.35 4.58
C ASP A 168 -36.94 13.21 3.54
N SER A 169 -36.22 13.28 2.42
CA SER A 169 -36.28 12.29 1.34
C SER A 169 -35.36 11.08 1.53
N ARG A 170 -34.64 10.97 2.68
CA ARG A 170 -33.68 9.88 2.99
C ARG A 170 -34.23 8.95 4.09
N ILE A 171 -35.45 8.44 3.93
CA ILE A 171 -35.90 7.25 4.68
C ILE A 171 -36.26 6.16 3.69
#